data_824999a05a7eaa84ce48b3f9cea2cd2f
#
_entry.id   824999a05a7eaa84ce48b3f9cea2cd2f
#
_cell.length_a   1.000
_cell.length_b   1.000
_cell.length_c   1.000
_cell.angle_alpha   90.00
_cell.angle_beta   90.00
_cell.angle_gamma   90.00
#
_symmetry.space_group_name_H-M   'P 1'
#
loop_
_entity.id
_entity.type
_entity.pdbx_description
1 polymer ?
#
loop_
_entity_poly.entity_id
_entity_poly.type
_entity_poly.pdbx_seq_one_letter_code
_entity_poly.pdbx_strand_id
1 'polypeptide(L)'
;MIYAGTELEKCAANHTALSPVSILKRVERVHPELPAQVHGSIRRNWGEVAQRCKRLASALANHGVSSGDTVALIAPNIPEALECALAIPMLGAVLNANNVRLDAATIAYILEHGEAKALLVDTEFSSMAKEALKQSGRDILVIDIQDTQGPGGERIGALTYDELLAQGDPEFAYTLPNDEWDALALNYTSGTTGRPKGVVYSHRGAWT
;
A
#
# COMPACT_ATOMS: atom_id res chain seq x y z
N MET A 1 9.11 -7.10 43.14
CA MET A 1 10.12 -6.55 42.20
C MET A 1 10.05 -5.03 42.29
N ILE A 2 11.14 -4.34 42.62
CA ILE A 2 11.16 -2.87 42.78
C ILE A 2 11.05 -2.09 41.45
N TYR A 3 11.12 -2.77 40.31
CA TYR A 3 11.04 -2.18 38.98
C TYR A 3 9.78 -2.63 38.20
N ALA A 4 8.73 -3.01 38.91
CA ALA A 4 7.43 -3.35 38.33
C ALA A 4 6.32 -2.65 39.09
N GLY A 5 5.48 -1.91 38.42
CA GLY A 5 4.36 -1.18 39.00
C GLY A 5 3.64 -0.35 37.95
N THR A 6 2.51 0.22 38.33
CA THR A 6 1.67 1.06 37.46
C THR A 6 2.40 2.29 36.91
N GLU A 7 3.46 2.75 37.61
CA GLU A 7 4.31 3.87 37.18
C GLU A 7 5.19 3.55 35.96
N LEU A 8 5.33 2.25 35.60
CA LEU A 8 6.11 1.77 34.46
C LEU A 8 5.23 1.29 33.30
N GLU A 9 3.94 1.56 33.35
CA GLU A 9 3.02 1.23 32.27
C GLU A 9 3.33 2.04 31.01
N LYS A 10 2.92 1.50 29.86
CA LYS A 10 3.08 2.16 28.57
C LYS A 10 2.29 3.47 28.56
N CYS A 11 2.94 4.55 28.16
CA CYS A 11 2.33 5.84 27.96
C CYS A 11 2.93 6.55 26.74
N ALA A 12 2.34 7.65 26.29
CA ALA A 12 2.81 8.39 25.13
C ALA A 12 4.27 8.88 25.20
N ALA A 13 4.82 8.99 26.43
CA ALA A 13 6.20 9.43 26.63
C ALA A 13 7.23 8.29 26.48
N ASN A 14 6.83 7.04 26.71
CA ASN A 14 7.75 5.90 26.78
C ASN A 14 7.41 4.77 25.79
N HIS A 15 6.32 4.88 25.05
CA HIS A 15 5.88 3.86 24.11
C HIS A 15 5.31 4.46 22.82
N THR A 16 5.70 3.88 21.70
CA THR A 16 5.05 4.06 20.40
C THR A 16 4.97 2.71 19.69
N ALA A 17 3.90 2.50 18.93
CA ALA A 17 3.74 1.28 18.14
C ALA A 17 4.84 1.18 17.07
N LEU A 18 5.42 0.00 16.90
CA LEU A 18 6.37 -0.28 15.83
C LEU A 18 5.63 -0.34 14.49
N SER A 19 6.08 0.45 13.52
CA SER A 19 5.49 0.50 12.20
C SER A 19 6.49 1.02 11.17
N PRO A 20 6.61 0.41 9.97
CA PRO A 20 7.43 0.95 8.88
C PRO A 20 7.05 2.38 8.49
N VAL A 21 5.78 2.79 8.69
CA VAL A 21 5.32 4.16 8.45
C VAL A 21 6.07 5.18 9.31
N SER A 22 6.53 4.78 10.50
CA SER A 22 7.33 5.65 11.37
C SER A 22 8.70 6.00 10.78
N ILE A 23 9.24 5.13 9.92
CA ILE A 23 10.51 5.39 9.20
C ILE A 23 10.30 6.56 8.23
N LEU A 24 9.21 6.54 7.44
CA LEU A 24 8.88 7.63 6.53
C LEU A 24 8.70 8.95 7.28
N LYS A 25 7.94 8.94 8.39
CA LYS A 25 7.74 10.10 9.26
C LYS A 25 9.05 10.68 9.78
N ARG A 26 9.99 9.81 10.16
CA ARG A 26 11.30 10.22 10.62
C ARG A 26 12.17 10.79 9.51
N VAL A 27 12.27 10.11 8.36
CA VAL A 27 13.18 10.51 7.29
C VAL A 27 12.68 11.79 6.60
N GLU A 28 11.39 11.97 6.44
CA GLU A 28 10.78 13.22 5.97
C GLU A 28 11.21 14.42 6.84
N ARG A 29 11.27 14.24 8.15
CA ARG A 29 11.61 15.30 9.09
C ARG A 29 13.12 15.58 9.18
N VAL A 30 13.95 14.52 9.10
CA VAL A 30 15.38 14.63 9.43
C VAL A 30 16.24 14.73 8.17
N HIS A 31 15.81 14.09 7.08
CA HIS A 31 16.58 13.98 5.84
C HIS A 31 15.69 14.13 4.59
N PRO A 32 14.84 15.17 4.48
CA PRO A 32 13.91 15.32 3.37
C PRO A 32 14.61 15.38 2.01
N GLU A 33 15.81 15.94 1.96
CA GLU A 33 16.57 16.17 0.71
C GLU A 33 17.36 14.95 0.22
N LEU A 34 17.48 13.89 1.03
CA LEU A 34 18.21 12.70 0.61
C LEU A 34 17.45 11.97 -0.50
N PRO A 35 18.16 11.41 -1.50
CA PRO A 35 17.55 10.61 -2.55
C PRO A 35 16.78 9.41 -1.97
N ALA A 36 15.55 9.23 -2.45
CA ALA A 36 14.65 8.15 -2.03
C ALA A 36 14.30 7.21 -3.18
N GLN A 37 14.02 7.76 -4.38
CA GLN A 37 13.63 6.98 -5.55
C GLN A 37 14.49 7.37 -6.75
N VAL A 38 14.98 6.34 -7.45
CA VAL A 38 15.74 6.44 -8.70
C VAL A 38 15.16 5.43 -9.67
N HIS A 39 14.47 5.90 -10.74
CA HIS A 39 13.87 5.05 -11.76
C HIS A 39 13.91 5.75 -13.11
N GLY A 40 14.68 5.23 -14.06
CA GLY A 40 14.93 5.92 -15.33
C GLY A 40 15.43 7.36 -15.11
N SER A 41 14.67 8.34 -15.59
CA SER A 41 14.92 9.77 -15.36
C SER A 41 14.33 10.30 -14.05
N ILE A 42 13.47 9.53 -13.38
CA ILE A 42 12.83 9.95 -12.13
C ILE A 42 13.87 9.98 -11.02
N ARG A 43 13.91 11.11 -10.31
CA ARG A 43 14.70 11.34 -9.11
C ARG A 43 13.81 12.04 -8.11
N ARG A 44 13.50 11.36 -6.99
CA ARG A 44 12.70 11.95 -5.92
C ARG A 44 13.46 11.83 -4.61
N ASN A 45 13.39 12.88 -3.80
CA ASN A 45 13.91 12.86 -2.44
C ASN A 45 12.82 12.38 -1.46
N TRP A 46 13.18 12.20 -0.19
CA TRP A 46 12.25 11.70 0.82
C TRP A 46 11.11 12.67 1.12
N GLY A 47 11.34 13.98 1.01
CA GLY A 47 10.28 14.98 1.16
C GLY A 47 9.20 14.83 0.08
N GLU A 48 9.62 14.67 -1.18
CA GLU A 48 8.73 14.45 -2.31
C GLU A 48 7.96 13.12 -2.18
N VAL A 49 8.65 12.03 -1.79
CA VAL A 49 8.01 10.73 -1.57
C VAL A 49 6.99 10.81 -0.44
N ALA A 50 7.31 11.47 0.67
CA ALA A 50 6.38 11.64 1.78
C ALA A 50 5.12 12.41 1.38
N GLN A 51 5.26 13.49 0.62
CA GLN A 51 4.12 14.24 0.08
C GLN A 51 3.26 13.39 -0.85
N ARG A 52 3.87 12.59 -1.74
CA ARG A 52 3.14 11.70 -2.63
C ARG A 52 2.41 10.60 -1.86
N CYS A 53 3.02 10.03 -0.82
CA CYS A 53 2.36 9.05 0.06
C CYS A 53 1.16 9.67 0.80
N LYS A 54 1.29 10.90 1.32
CA LYS A 54 0.17 11.63 1.96
C LYS A 54 -0.97 11.88 0.97
N ARG A 55 -0.65 12.34 -0.25
CA ARG A 55 -1.65 12.52 -1.31
C ARG A 55 -2.36 11.22 -1.64
N LEU A 56 -1.62 10.11 -1.81
CA LEU A 56 -2.21 8.81 -2.11
C LEU A 56 -3.14 8.35 -0.98
N ALA A 57 -2.69 8.42 0.27
CA ALA A 57 -3.50 8.04 1.43
C ALA A 57 -4.79 8.89 1.53
N SER A 58 -4.67 10.20 1.39
CA SER A 58 -5.81 11.13 1.39
C SER A 58 -6.78 10.85 0.24
N ALA A 59 -6.28 10.66 -0.98
CA ALA A 59 -7.12 10.40 -2.14
C ALA A 59 -7.85 9.05 -2.03
N LEU A 60 -7.19 7.99 -1.56
CA LEU A 60 -7.84 6.71 -1.30
C LEU A 60 -8.96 6.85 -0.24
N ALA A 61 -8.71 7.62 0.83
CA ALA A 61 -9.75 7.92 1.83
C ALA A 61 -10.95 8.65 1.22
N ASN A 62 -10.71 9.64 0.36
CA ASN A 62 -11.77 10.38 -0.35
C ASN A 62 -12.60 9.48 -1.28
N HIS A 63 -12.00 8.39 -1.76
CA HIS A 63 -12.68 7.35 -2.54
C HIS A 63 -13.26 6.20 -1.69
N GLY A 64 -13.37 6.37 -0.38
CA GLY A 64 -14.06 5.46 0.53
C GLY A 64 -13.23 4.29 1.05
N VAL A 65 -11.90 4.32 0.87
CA VAL A 65 -11.01 3.37 1.54
C VAL A 65 -10.80 3.80 2.98
N SER A 66 -11.00 2.89 3.91
CA SER A 66 -10.93 3.12 5.35
C SER A 66 -9.86 2.21 6.00
N SER A 67 -9.59 2.47 7.28
CA SER A 67 -8.73 1.58 8.08
C SER A 67 -9.26 0.15 8.08
N GLY A 68 -8.39 -0.83 7.87
CA GLY A 68 -8.70 -2.25 7.77
C GLY A 68 -9.14 -2.71 6.37
N ASP A 69 -9.47 -1.80 5.45
CA ASP A 69 -9.80 -2.18 4.08
C ASP A 69 -8.58 -2.65 3.30
N THR A 70 -8.77 -3.64 2.43
CA THR A 70 -7.70 -4.15 1.58
C THR A 70 -7.60 -3.35 0.28
N VAL A 71 -6.38 -2.93 -0.05
CA VAL A 71 -6.04 -2.28 -1.34
C VAL A 71 -5.07 -3.18 -2.09
N ALA A 72 -5.49 -3.68 -3.24
CA ALA A 72 -4.68 -4.56 -4.08
C ALA A 72 -3.72 -3.73 -4.96
N LEU A 73 -2.54 -4.29 -5.19
CA LEU A 73 -1.51 -3.73 -6.07
C LEU A 73 -1.02 -4.81 -7.03
N ILE A 74 -0.95 -4.48 -8.32
CA ILE A 74 -0.32 -5.29 -9.37
C ILE A 74 0.65 -4.37 -10.11
N ALA A 75 1.91 -4.36 -9.71
CA ALA A 75 2.94 -3.54 -10.30
C ALA A 75 4.32 -4.19 -10.14
N PRO A 76 5.27 -3.91 -11.03
CA PRO A 76 6.66 -4.27 -10.80
C PRO A 76 7.29 -3.38 -9.72
N ASN A 77 8.62 -3.52 -9.51
CA ASN A 77 9.33 -2.70 -8.55
C ASN A 77 9.60 -1.29 -9.11
N ILE A 78 8.57 -0.45 -9.11
CA ILE A 78 8.56 0.93 -9.58
C ILE A 78 8.32 1.90 -8.42
N PRO A 79 8.54 3.20 -8.59
CA PRO A 79 8.31 4.21 -7.56
C PRO A 79 6.94 4.16 -6.91
N GLU A 80 5.91 3.97 -7.70
CA GLU A 80 4.50 3.90 -7.28
C GLU A 80 4.24 2.70 -6.36
N ALA A 81 4.94 1.58 -6.57
CA ALA A 81 4.84 0.40 -5.70
C ALA A 81 5.39 0.69 -4.29
N LEU A 82 6.50 1.42 -4.17
CA LEU A 82 7.03 1.87 -2.88
C LEU A 82 6.07 2.87 -2.22
N GLU A 83 5.53 3.81 -2.99
CA GLU A 83 4.56 4.79 -2.49
C GLU A 83 3.30 4.09 -1.95
N CYS A 84 2.78 3.08 -2.66
CA CYS A 84 1.67 2.24 -2.17
C CYS A 84 2.02 1.50 -0.88
N ALA A 85 3.24 0.94 -0.79
CA ALA A 85 3.70 0.21 0.40
C ALA A 85 3.78 1.08 1.66
N LEU A 86 3.91 2.38 1.51
CA LEU A 86 3.95 3.35 2.61
C LEU A 86 2.60 4.04 2.83
N ALA A 87 1.91 4.44 1.77
CA ALA A 87 0.68 5.23 1.84
C ALA A 87 -0.54 4.42 2.28
N ILE A 88 -0.66 3.18 1.82
CA ILE A 88 -1.80 2.32 2.19
C ILE A 88 -1.79 2.04 3.70
N PRO A 89 -0.67 1.59 4.31
CA PRO A 89 -0.59 1.47 5.76
C PRO A 89 -0.64 2.80 6.52
N MET A 90 -0.24 3.92 5.89
CA MET A 90 -0.40 5.27 6.46
C MET A 90 -1.87 5.63 6.70
N LEU A 91 -2.76 5.19 5.81
CA LEU A 91 -4.21 5.31 5.97
C LEU A 91 -4.77 4.32 7.02
N GLY A 92 -3.99 3.32 7.45
CA GLY A 92 -4.45 2.19 8.26
C GLY A 92 -5.10 1.08 7.42
N ALA A 93 -5.05 1.17 6.11
CA ALA A 93 -5.51 0.15 5.19
C ALA A 93 -4.45 -0.96 5.00
N VAL A 94 -4.84 -2.07 4.44
CA VAL A 94 -4.01 -3.28 4.30
C VAL A 94 -3.55 -3.42 2.85
N LEU A 95 -2.24 -3.38 2.62
CA LEU A 95 -1.68 -3.58 1.28
C LEU A 95 -1.76 -5.05 0.88
N ASN A 96 -2.35 -5.33 -0.29
CA ASN A 96 -2.29 -6.64 -0.93
C ASN A 96 -1.45 -6.57 -2.20
N ALA A 97 -0.13 -6.72 -2.07
CA ALA A 97 0.79 -6.74 -3.20
C ALA A 97 0.78 -8.10 -3.89
N ASN A 98 0.36 -8.13 -5.15
CA ASN A 98 0.21 -9.36 -5.92
C ASN A 98 1.41 -9.58 -6.84
N ASN A 99 1.84 -10.84 -6.93
CA ASN A 99 2.90 -11.21 -7.86
C ASN A 99 2.38 -11.05 -9.31
N VAL A 100 3.09 -10.26 -10.10
CA VAL A 100 2.76 -9.95 -11.50
C VAL A 100 2.78 -11.18 -12.44
N ARG A 101 3.29 -12.32 -11.99
CA ARG A 101 3.34 -13.58 -12.76
C ARG A 101 2.13 -14.48 -12.52
N LEU A 102 1.19 -14.08 -11.66
CA LEU A 102 -0.03 -14.84 -11.41
C LEU A 102 -0.98 -14.72 -12.59
N ASP A 103 -1.77 -15.76 -12.81
CA ASP A 103 -2.82 -15.76 -13.81
C ASP A 103 -4.09 -15.02 -13.32
N ALA A 104 -4.97 -14.71 -14.26
CA ALA A 104 -6.19 -13.95 -13.99
C ALA A 104 -7.13 -14.65 -12.99
N ALA A 105 -7.23 -15.98 -13.03
CA ALA A 105 -8.09 -16.73 -12.11
C ALA A 105 -7.57 -16.67 -10.67
N THR A 106 -6.25 -16.75 -10.50
CA THR A 106 -5.61 -16.62 -9.19
C THR A 106 -5.78 -15.21 -8.65
N ILE A 107 -5.58 -14.16 -9.47
CA ILE A 107 -5.82 -12.77 -9.06
C ILE A 107 -7.30 -12.53 -8.72
N ALA A 108 -8.23 -13.06 -9.52
CA ALA A 108 -9.66 -12.95 -9.23
C ALA A 108 -10.00 -13.52 -7.85
N TYR A 109 -9.48 -14.72 -7.55
CA TYR A 109 -9.63 -15.32 -6.21
C TYR A 109 -9.04 -14.44 -5.10
N ILE A 110 -7.87 -13.86 -5.31
CA ILE A 110 -7.21 -13.00 -4.32
C ILE A 110 -8.03 -11.72 -4.08
N LEU A 111 -8.54 -11.09 -5.13
CA LEU A 111 -9.36 -9.88 -5.02
C LEU A 111 -10.68 -10.16 -4.26
N GLU A 112 -11.31 -11.32 -4.51
CA GLU A 112 -12.52 -11.74 -3.82
C GLU A 112 -12.24 -12.11 -2.37
N HIS A 113 -11.31 -13.05 -2.13
CA HIS A 113 -10.99 -13.57 -0.80
C HIS A 113 -10.37 -12.52 0.13
N GLY A 114 -9.57 -11.62 -0.43
CA GLY A 114 -8.97 -10.48 0.30
C GLY A 114 -9.91 -9.28 0.44
N GLU A 115 -11.14 -9.37 -0.08
CA GLU A 115 -12.16 -8.30 -0.01
C GLU A 115 -11.65 -6.95 -0.49
N ALA A 116 -10.84 -6.93 -1.58
CA ALA A 116 -10.24 -5.72 -2.11
C ALA A 116 -11.29 -4.63 -2.37
N LYS A 117 -11.02 -3.41 -1.90
CA LYS A 117 -11.83 -2.20 -2.14
C LYS A 117 -11.33 -1.38 -3.31
N ALA A 118 -10.03 -1.44 -3.57
CA ALA A 118 -9.39 -0.79 -4.69
C ALA A 118 -8.30 -1.68 -5.27
N LEU A 119 -8.00 -1.48 -6.55
CA LEU A 119 -6.89 -2.10 -7.27
C LEU A 119 -6.08 -1.00 -7.95
N LEU A 120 -4.80 -0.90 -7.60
CA LEU A 120 -3.83 -0.15 -8.37
C LEU A 120 -3.10 -1.14 -9.28
N VAL A 121 -3.07 -0.86 -10.57
CA VAL A 121 -2.48 -1.79 -11.55
C VAL A 121 -1.62 -1.06 -12.56
N ASP A 122 -0.39 -1.54 -12.76
CA ASP A 122 0.42 -1.06 -13.87
C ASP A 122 -0.20 -1.52 -15.20
N THR A 123 -0.28 -0.59 -16.14
CA THR A 123 -0.92 -0.82 -17.44
C THR A 123 -0.28 -1.96 -18.24
N GLU A 124 0.97 -2.32 -17.96
CA GLU A 124 1.61 -3.54 -18.51
C GLU A 124 0.77 -4.80 -18.22
N PHE A 125 0.09 -4.84 -17.07
CA PHE A 125 -0.71 -6.00 -16.63
C PHE A 125 -2.22 -5.81 -16.83
N SER A 126 -2.64 -4.77 -17.54
CA SER A 126 -4.05 -4.41 -17.72
C SER A 126 -4.91 -5.52 -18.33
N SER A 127 -4.41 -6.25 -19.30
CA SER A 127 -5.14 -7.36 -19.93
C SER A 127 -5.46 -8.47 -18.93
N MET A 128 -4.49 -8.88 -18.12
CA MET A 128 -4.67 -9.88 -17.07
C MET A 128 -5.60 -9.36 -15.96
N ALA A 129 -5.41 -8.11 -15.52
CA ALA A 129 -6.23 -7.51 -14.49
C ALA A 129 -7.70 -7.33 -14.92
N LYS A 130 -7.95 -6.96 -16.18
CA LYS A 130 -9.29 -6.85 -16.76
C LYS A 130 -10.05 -8.18 -16.72
N GLU A 131 -9.37 -9.27 -17.07
CA GLU A 131 -9.94 -10.61 -17.00
C GLU A 131 -10.17 -11.06 -15.54
N ALA A 132 -9.23 -10.76 -14.63
CA ALA A 132 -9.36 -11.05 -13.21
C ALA A 132 -10.55 -10.31 -12.57
N LEU A 133 -10.72 -9.03 -12.87
CA LEU A 133 -11.87 -8.23 -12.39
C LEU A 133 -13.20 -8.81 -12.87
N LYS A 134 -13.27 -9.22 -14.15
CA LYS A 134 -14.47 -9.88 -14.69
C LYS A 134 -14.78 -11.19 -13.97
N GLN A 135 -13.76 -12.02 -13.70
CA GLN A 135 -13.94 -13.32 -13.04
C GLN A 135 -14.30 -13.16 -11.56
N SER A 136 -13.75 -12.16 -10.87
CA SER A 136 -14.05 -11.92 -9.45
C SER A 136 -15.47 -11.40 -9.21
N GLY A 137 -16.09 -10.80 -10.24
CA GLY A 137 -17.41 -10.16 -10.13
C GLY A 137 -17.47 -8.97 -9.16
N ARG A 138 -16.32 -8.47 -8.72
CA ARG A 138 -16.24 -7.35 -7.77
C ARG A 138 -16.26 -6.01 -8.51
N ASP A 139 -17.09 -5.10 -7.99
CA ASP A 139 -17.10 -3.71 -8.41
C ASP A 139 -16.23 -2.92 -7.44
N ILE A 140 -14.99 -2.64 -7.85
CA ILE A 140 -13.97 -1.96 -7.03
C ILE A 140 -13.37 -0.79 -7.80
N LEU A 141 -12.83 0.18 -7.08
CA LEU A 141 -12.09 1.29 -7.67
C LEU A 141 -10.81 0.76 -8.33
N VAL A 142 -10.65 1.01 -9.63
CA VAL A 142 -9.43 0.65 -10.38
C VAL A 142 -8.66 1.89 -10.76
N ILE A 143 -7.36 1.89 -10.48
CA ILE A 143 -6.43 2.99 -10.73
C ILE A 143 -5.28 2.46 -11.61
N ASP A 144 -5.07 3.10 -12.75
CA ASP A 144 -3.99 2.73 -13.67
C ASP A 144 -2.68 3.41 -13.27
N ILE A 145 -1.62 2.62 -13.11
CA ILE A 145 -0.25 3.11 -13.01
C ILE A 145 0.36 3.08 -14.40
N GLN A 146 0.95 4.19 -14.84
CA GLN A 146 1.58 4.32 -16.15
C GLN A 146 3.08 4.51 -15.97
N ASP A 147 3.85 3.39 -15.89
CA ASP A 147 5.30 3.48 -15.86
C ASP A 147 5.84 3.90 -17.23
N THR A 148 6.50 5.06 -17.27
CA THR A 148 7.13 5.59 -18.49
C THR A 148 8.36 4.80 -18.95
N GLN A 149 8.88 3.90 -18.11
CA GLN A 149 10.01 3.01 -18.44
C GLN A 149 9.53 1.59 -18.81
N GLY A 150 8.25 1.29 -18.55
CA GLY A 150 7.63 0.02 -18.88
C GLY A 150 7.13 -0.04 -20.32
N PRO A 151 6.65 -1.20 -20.77
CA PRO A 151 6.12 -1.39 -22.13
C PRO A 151 4.79 -0.66 -22.34
N GLY A 152 4.15 -0.18 -21.26
CA GLY A 152 2.82 0.41 -21.30
C GLY A 152 1.72 -0.62 -21.54
N GLY A 153 0.48 -0.15 -21.66
CA GLY A 153 -0.70 -0.98 -21.87
C GLY A 153 -1.99 -0.17 -21.97
N GLU A 154 -3.13 -0.86 -22.04
CA GLU A 154 -4.45 -0.24 -22.08
C GLU A 154 -4.83 0.29 -20.67
N ARG A 155 -5.44 1.47 -20.60
CA ARG A 155 -6.09 1.95 -19.39
C ARG A 155 -7.39 1.17 -19.16
N ILE A 156 -7.58 0.68 -17.96
CA ILE A 156 -8.80 -0.05 -17.53
C ILE A 156 -9.47 0.60 -16.32
N GLY A 157 -8.78 1.49 -15.65
CA GLY A 157 -9.24 2.18 -14.45
C GLY A 157 -10.03 3.44 -14.73
N ALA A 158 -10.75 3.90 -13.72
CA ALA A 158 -11.46 5.17 -13.73
C ALA A 158 -10.52 6.37 -13.69
N LEU A 159 -9.35 6.20 -13.07
CA LEU A 159 -8.33 7.22 -12.86
C LEU A 159 -6.94 6.66 -13.14
N THR A 160 -6.04 7.54 -13.54
CA THR A 160 -4.60 7.24 -13.45
C THR A 160 -4.09 7.53 -12.03
N TYR A 161 -2.92 6.99 -11.72
CA TYR A 161 -2.24 7.24 -10.45
C TYR A 161 -2.00 8.72 -10.20
N ASP A 162 -1.54 9.46 -11.21
CA ASP A 162 -1.30 10.90 -11.09
C ASP A 162 -2.59 11.70 -10.96
N GLU A 163 -3.67 11.32 -11.65
CA GLU A 163 -5.01 11.90 -11.48
C GLU A 163 -5.54 11.67 -10.05
N LEU A 164 -5.29 10.48 -9.48
CA LEU A 164 -5.64 10.18 -8.10
C LEU A 164 -4.82 11.04 -7.13
N LEU A 165 -3.50 11.12 -7.30
CA LEU A 165 -2.64 11.95 -6.45
C LEU A 165 -3.01 13.43 -6.47
N ALA A 166 -3.45 13.95 -7.64
CA ALA A 166 -3.88 15.34 -7.77
C ALA A 166 -5.11 15.68 -6.90
N GLN A 167 -5.91 14.69 -6.52
CA GLN A 167 -7.08 14.84 -5.64
C GLN A 167 -6.73 14.76 -4.16
N GLY A 168 -5.51 14.35 -3.82
CA GLY A 168 -5.08 14.13 -2.45
C GLY A 168 -4.46 15.36 -1.79
N ASP A 169 -4.58 15.44 -0.48
CA ASP A 169 -3.99 16.49 0.35
C ASP A 169 -2.52 16.16 0.69
N PRO A 170 -1.53 17.01 0.31
CA PRO A 170 -0.13 16.81 0.67
C PRO A 170 0.16 16.96 2.18
N GLU A 171 -0.77 17.61 2.92
CA GLU A 171 -0.67 17.80 4.37
C GLU A 171 -1.55 16.80 5.14
N PHE A 172 -1.99 15.72 4.49
CA PHE A 172 -2.81 14.69 5.12
C PHE A 172 -2.25 14.25 6.47
N ALA A 173 -3.04 14.51 7.52
CA ALA A 173 -2.68 14.12 8.87
C ALA A 173 -2.94 12.63 9.08
N TYR A 174 -1.91 11.90 9.45
CA TYR A 174 -2.01 10.48 9.75
C TYR A 174 -1.42 10.17 11.12
N THR A 175 -1.92 9.11 11.74
CA THR A 175 -1.42 8.58 13.01
C THR A 175 -0.77 7.21 12.78
N LEU A 176 0.20 6.87 13.62
CA LEU A 176 0.69 5.50 13.67
C LEU A 176 -0.42 4.58 14.22
N PRO A 177 -0.37 3.27 13.93
CA PRO A 177 -1.39 2.35 14.42
C PRO A 177 -1.47 2.39 15.95
N ASN A 178 -2.67 2.24 16.49
CA ASN A 178 -2.87 2.16 17.93
C ASN A 178 -2.30 0.85 18.50
N ASP A 179 -2.39 -0.23 17.72
CA ASP A 179 -1.79 -1.52 18.02
C ASP A 179 -0.81 -1.91 16.91
N GLU A 180 0.41 -2.23 17.28
CA GLU A 180 1.44 -2.70 16.34
C GLU A 180 1.13 -4.10 15.76
N TRP A 181 0.11 -4.80 16.28
CA TRP A 181 -0.40 -6.04 15.74
C TRP A 181 -1.47 -5.85 14.67
N ASP A 182 -1.93 -4.62 14.44
CA ASP A 182 -2.82 -4.32 13.32
C ASP A 182 -2.21 -4.78 12.00
N ALA A 183 -3.07 -5.21 11.08
CA ALA A 183 -2.64 -5.69 9.77
C ALA A 183 -2.04 -4.53 8.94
N LEU A 184 -0.84 -4.76 8.39
CA LEU A 184 -0.17 -3.84 7.46
C LEU A 184 -0.28 -4.34 6.03
N ALA A 185 -0.12 -5.65 5.83
CA ALA A 185 -0.18 -6.25 4.51
C ALA A 185 -0.81 -7.64 4.53
N LEU A 186 -1.45 -8.02 3.43
CA LEU A 186 -2.01 -9.33 3.15
C LEU A 186 -1.33 -9.87 1.89
N ASN A 187 -0.47 -10.86 2.04
CA ASN A 187 0.21 -11.49 0.92
C ASN A 187 -0.29 -12.92 0.72
N TYR A 188 -0.27 -13.39 -0.52
CA TYR A 188 -0.69 -14.74 -0.85
C TYR A 188 0.48 -15.63 -1.24
N THR A 189 0.51 -16.84 -0.70
CA THR A 189 1.48 -17.86 -1.03
C THR A 189 0.84 -18.96 -1.85
N SER A 190 1.61 -19.61 -2.73
CA SER A 190 1.18 -20.82 -3.42
C SER A 190 0.95 -21.92 -2.38
N GLY A 191 -0.31 -22.18 -2.05
CA GLY A 191 -0.67 -23.26 -1.12
C GLY A 191 -0.38 -24.63 -1.71
N THR A 192 0.18 -25.52 -0.91
CA THR A 192 0.38 -26.95 -1.27
C THR A 192 -0.95 -27.69 -1.56
N THR A 193 -2.08 -27.08 -1.25
CA THR A 193 -3.44 -27.66 -1.35
C THR A 193 -4.28 -27.09 -2.49
N GLY A 194 -3.68 -26.37 -3.46
CA GLY A 194 -4.34 -25.93 -4.69
C GLY A 194 -4.88 -24.49 -4.69
N ARG A 195 -5.26 -23.91 -3.54
CA ARG A 195 -5.64 -22.47 -3.47
C ARG A 195 -4.60 -21.66 -2.71
N PRO A 196 -4.30 -20.43 -3.16
CA PRO A 196 -3.41 -19.53 -2.42
C PRO A 196 -3.92 -19.28 -0.99
N LYS A 197 -2.99 -19.18 -0.05
CA LYS A 197 -3.29 -18.86 1.36
C LYS A 197 -2.89 -17.42 1.63
N GLY A 198 -3.80 -16.65 2.23
CA GLY A 198 -3.53 -15.31 2.71
C GLY A 198 -2.68 -15.34 3.99
N VAL A 199 -1.59 -14.59 3.99
CA VAL A 199 -0.69 -14.39 5.13
C VAL A 199 -0.76 -12.91 5.51
N VAL A 200 -1.24 -12.63 6.71
CA VAL A 200 -1.31 -11.28 7.25
C VAL A 200 0.00 -10.92 7.92
N TYR A 201 0.57 -9.80 7.54
CA TYR A 201 1.72 -9.18 8.21
C TYR A 201 1.21 -8.03 9.07
N SER A 202 1.56 -8.04 10.37
CA SER A 202 1.31 -6.90 11.25
C SER A 202 2.35 -5.80 11.04
N HIS A 203 2.05 -4.59 11.51
CA HIS A 203 3.02 -3.49 11.53
C HIS A 203 4.30 -3.89 12.27
N ARG A 204 4.18 -4.58 13.42
CA ARG A 204 5.32 -5.10 14.16
C ARG A 204 6.12 -6.11 13.34
N GLY A 205 5.46 -7.10 12.72
CA GLY A 205 6.15 -8.15 11.95
C GLY A 205 6.88 -7.63 10.71
N ALA A 206 6.44 -6.51 10.17
CA ALA A 206 7.11 -5.84 9.06
C ALA A 206 8.26 -4.90 9.52
N TRP A 207 8.27 -4.52 10.80
CA TRP A 207 9.33 -3.70 11.39
C TRP A 207 10.54 -4.54 11.80
N THR A 208 10.35 -5.77 12.30
CA THR A 208 11.39 -6.63 12.87
C THR A 208 12.04 -7.53 11.84
#